data_2aab3ead6db1d8ef1c86da7f9263be77
#
_entry.id   2aab3ead6db1d8ef1c86da7f9263be77
#
_cell.length_a   1.000
_cell.length_b   1.000
_cell.length_c   1.000
_cell.angle_alpha   90.00
_cell.angle_beta   90.00
_cell.angle_gamma   90.00
#
_symmetry.space_group_name_H-M   'P 1'
#
loop_
_entity.id
_entity.type
_entity.pdbx_description
1 polymer ?
#
loop_
_entity_poly.entity_id
_entity_poly.type
_entity_poly.pdbx_seq_one_letter_code
_entity_poly.pdbx_strand_id
1 'polypeptide(L)'
;KLLLEGHLLLSFRNSIDFGTRGRNISRPTSEYTTVPVDVLERAVVGDPANAGIYRAWINHINSGTAFPKANVNKHFWKSDMMTQHGENFYMSAKIISKRTYGTESLNNENIKGYNLPLGATNIMTTGKEYDNIYPVWDWTRIPGTTAIGNQDKTSLEGYQIGNNEFGGGVSDGVNGIIAYKGKYNELQANKAYFFFDNMMFCIGSDISYVQNDNVLTSVEQNLLNGEVIYNDGQEKQLPSNSNMQLKQLKWVYHNNTGYIFRGTDNVTIQNMSQAGSWKDINATGESGLIDKNVFSVWINHGLNPENASYQYIVVPDKSINAFRDLAEQIDLYIAQNDGSVQAIREGNKYGFVFYKSASTKMDDGLVISSDKPSIVFIEKKGNTYTIAVSDPTYTQANVTLTLNKKMIEKSGVTITEQGSNIIFTLPVGDYVGSSVVDVFTEK
;
A
#
# COMPACT_ATOMS: atom_id res chain seq x y z
N LYS A 1 8.92 17.64 18.05
CA LYS A 1 7.60 17.12 17.71
C LYS A 1 7.55 16.50 16.31
N LEU A 2 7.81 17.26 15.24
CA LEU A 2 7.69 16.77 13.86
C LEU A 2 8.51 15.49 13.56
N LEU A 3 9.74 15.40 14.10
CA LEU A 3 10.58 14.21 13.92
C LEU A 3 9.97 12.96 14.60
N LEU A 4 9.51 13.14 15.84
CA LEU A 4 8.84 12.05 16.59
C LEU A 4 7.54 11.63 15.92
N GLU A 5 6.72 12.60 15.49
CA GLU A 5 5.47 12.31 14.78
C GLU A 5 5.72 11.55 13.47
N GLY A 6 6.73 11.97 12.69
CA GLY A 6 7.10 11.25 11.46
C GLY A 6 7.52 9.80 11.72
N HIS A 7 8.25 9.54 12.80
CA HIS A 7 8.64 8.19 13.19
C HIS A 7 7.44 7.36 13.66
N LEU A 8 6.56 7.94 14.46
CA LEU A 8 5.36 7.27 14.97
C LEU A 8 4.36 6.92 13.85
N LEU A 9 4.32 7.72 12.78
CA LEU A 9 3.51 7.42 11.59
C LEU A 9 4.03 6.22 10.77
N LEU A 10 5.19 5.67 11.09
CA LEU A 10 5.76 4.45 10.50
C LEU A 10 5.60 3.21 11.42
N SER A 11 4.79 3.32 12.46
CA SER A 11 4.60 2.26 13.45
C SER A 11 3.15 2.16 13.91
N PHE A 12 2.80 1.02 14.46
CA PHE A 12 1.50 0.80 15.11
C PHE A 12 1.72 0.04 16.42
N ARG A 13 1.18 0.58 17.52
CA ARG A 13 1.48 0.09 18.87
C ARG A 13 3.00 0.00 19.07
N ASN A 14 3.51 -1.16 19.46
CA ASN A 14 4.95 -1.38 19.66
C ASN A 14 5.63 -2.07 18.45
N SER A 15 5.09 -1.93 17.25
CA SER A 15 5.64 -2.53 16.04
C SER A 15 5.92 -1.50 14.95
N ILE A 16 7.13 -1.52 14.38
CA ILE A 16 7.49 -0.68 13.24
C ILE A 16 7.19 -1.42 11.94
N ASP A 17 6.84 -0.66 10.91
CA ASP A 17 6.62 -1.18 9.56
C ASP A 17 7.87 -1.89 9.02
N PHE A 18 7.71 -3.12 8.55
CA PHE A 18 8.81 -3.91 8.02
C PHE A 18 9.44 -3.30 6.74
N GLY A 19 8.69 -2.53 5.96
CA GLY A 19 9.19 -1.81 4.79
C GLY A 19 10.20 -0.70 5.11
N THR A 20 10.35 -0.35 6.38
CA THR A 20 11.28 0.70 6.84
C THR A 20 12.56 0.17 7.49
N ARG A 21 12.70 -1.15 7.67
CA ARG A 21 13.78 -1.75 8.46
C ARG A 21 15.08 -1.95 7.71
N GLY A 22 15.05 -1.94 6.36
CA GLY A 22 16.20 -2.33 5.57
C GLY A 22 16.72 -3.72 5.99
N ARG A 23 18.03 -3.90 6.11
CA ARG A 23 18.61 -5.20 6.52
C ARG A 23 18.28 -5.64 7.95
N ASN A 24 17.82 -4.73 8.82
CA ASN A 24 17.45 -5.09 10.18
C ASN A 24 16.28 -6.07 10.24
N ILE A 25 15.50 -6.22 9.16
CA ILE A 25 14.43 -7.22 9.06
C ILE A 25 14.94 -8.65 9.31
N SER A 26 16.23 -8.91 9.04
CA SER A 26 16.88 -10.22 9.25
C SER A 26 17.42 -10.42 10.67
N ARG A 27 17.09 -9.55 11.62
CA ARG A 27 17.49 -9.65 13.03
C ARG A 27 16.29 -9.93 13.91
N PRO A 28 16.42 -10.85 14.89
CA PRO A 28 15.36 -11.11 15.87
C PRO A 28 14.88 -9.81 16.55
N THR A 29 13.59 -9.71 16.82
CA THR A 29 12.94 -8.61 17.55
C THR A 29 13.13 -7.21 16.95
N SER A 30 13.57 -7.11 15.68
CA SER A 30 13.77 -5.82 15.02
C SER A 30 12.48 -5.01 14.82
N GLU A 31 11.32 -5.64 14.86
CA GLU A 31 9.99 -5.02 14.84
C GLU A 31 9.69 -4.14 16.03
N TYR A 32 10.35 -4.34 17.15
CA TYR A 32 10.12 -3.59 18.38
C TYR A 32 11.05 -2.37 18.55
N THR A 33 11.79 -2.00 17.51
CA THR A 33 12.64 -0.79 17.51
C THR A 33 11.84 0.47 17.16
N THR A 34 10.71 0.69 17.81
CA THR A 34 9.92 1.92 17.70
C THR A 34 10.60 3.07 18.45
N VAL A 35 9.97 4.24 18.46
CA VAL A 35 10.42 5.35 19.32
C VAL A 35 10.39 4.83 20.78
N PRO A 36 11.53 4.79 21.49
CA PRO A 36 11.54 4.34 22.86
C PRO A 36 10.61 5.18 23.72
N VAL A 37 9.81 4.54 24.55
CA VAL A 37 8.86 5.23 25.45
C VAL A 37 9.55 6.27 26.32
N ASP A 38 10.79 6.01 26.76
CA ASP A 38 11.60 6.95 27.53
C ASP A 38 11.92 8.25 26.77
N VAL A 39 12.00 8.23 25.43
CA VAL A 39 12.13 9.45 24.62
C VAL A 39 10.85 10.27 24.65
N LEU A 40 9.69 9.62 24.57
CA LEU A 40 8.39 10.27 24.71
C LEU A 40 8.18 10.83 26.12
N GLU A 41 8.58 10.11 27.17
CA GLU A 41 8.53 10.60 28.54
C GLU A 41 9.38 11.85 28.76
N ARG A 42 10.60 11.88 28.21
CA ARG A 42 11.43 13.10 28.19
C ARG A 42 10.78 14.23 27.41
N ALA A 43 10.12 13.93 26.30
CA ALA A 43 9.39 14.93 25.49
C ALA A 43 8.19 15.53 26.27
N VAL A 44 7.51 14.74 27.12
CA VAL A 44 6.43 15.23 28.01
C VAL A 44 6.94 16.33 28.93
N VAL A 45 8.18 16.23 29.41
CA VAL A 45 8.80 17.22 30.32
C VAL A 45 9.40 18.39 29.53
N GLY A 46 10.09 18.10 28.42
CA GLY A 46 10.83 19.07 27.62
C GLY A 46 9.95 19.96 26.71
N ASP A 47 8.74 19.48 26.38
CA ASP A 47 7.76 20.20 25.54
C ASP A 47 6.36 20.12 26.17
N PRO A 48 6.11 20.87 27.26
CA PRO A 48 4.85 20.82 28.00
C PRO A 48 3.62 21.19 27.16
N ALA A 49 3.80 22.03 26.13
CA ALA A 49 2.71 22.41 25.24
C ALA A 49 2.13 21.24 24.42
N ASN A 50 2.93 20.20 24.17
CA ASN A 50 2.54 19.01 23.45
C ASN A 50 2.48 17.75 24.36
N ALA A 51 2.61 17.90 25.68
CA ALA A 51 2.67 16.78 26.65
C ALA A 51 1.48 15.82 26.53
N GLY A 52 0.27 16.34 26.24
CA GLY A 52 -0.93 15.51 26.03
C GLY A 52 -0.80 14.57 24.85
N ILE A 53 -0.19 15.03 23.76
CA ILE A 53 0.05 14.21 22.55
C ILE A 53 1.07 13.09 22.87
N TYR A 54 2.16 13.41 23.55
CA TYR A 54 3.18 12.42 23.92
C TYR A 54 2.63 11.34 24.86
N ARG A 55 1.80 11.71 25.83
CA ARG A 55 1.11 10.76 26.71
C ARG A 55 0.14 9.85 25.95
N ALA A 56 -0.59 10.40 24.98
CA ALA A 56 -1.47 9.58 24.13
C ALA A 56 -0.67 8.54 23.33
N TRP A 57 0.50 8.92 22.80
CA TRP A 57 1.41 7.98 22.13
C TRP A 57 1.94 6.91 23.07
N ILE A 58 2.36 7.28 24.30
CA ILE A 58 2.81 6.31 25.31
C ILE A 58 1.70 5.29 25.62
N ASN A 59 0.48 5.76 25.79
CA ASN A 59 -0.67 4.89 26.03
C ASN A 59 -0.97 3.98 24.84
N HIS A 60 -0.87 4.50 23.61
CA HIS A 60 -1.04 3.68 22.41
C HIS A 60 -0.01 2.54 22.33
N ILE A 61 1.27 2.84 22.61
CA ILE A 61 2.36 1.87 22.58
C ILE A 61 2.20 0.82 23.70
N ASN A 62 1.96 1.27 24.94
CA ASN A 62 1.99 0.38 26.10
C ASN A 62 0.68 -0.36 26.36
N SER A 63 -0.45 0.26 26.07
CA SER A 63 -1.77 -0.24 26.46
C SER A 63 -2.69 -0.53 25.28
N GLY A 64 -2.21 -0.32 24.04
CA GLY A 64 -2.98 -0.58 22.82
C GLY A 64 -4.24 0.25 22.69
N THR A 65 -4.28 1.45 23.28
CA THR A 65 -5.36 2.41 23.05
C THR A 65 -5.44 2.85 21.59
N ALA A 66 -6.55 3.46 21.18
CA ALA A 66 -6.72 4.01 19.83
C ALA A 66 -5.53 4.89 19.42
N PHE A 67 -5.22 4.88 18.13
CA PHE A 67 -4.14 5.71 17.58
C PHE A 67 -4.45 7.19 17.83
N PRO A 68 -3.51 7.98 18.38
CA PRO A 68 -3.79 9.35 18.84
C PRO A 68 -4.23 10.33 17.75
N LYS A 69 -4.03 9.98 16.50
CA LYS A 69 -4.37 10.79 15.33
C LYS A 69 -5.01 9.89 14.27
N ALA A 70 -6.26 9.48 14.49
CA ALA A 70 -7.01 8.64 13.57
C ALA A 70 -7.25 9.33 12.22
N ASN A 71 -7.50 8.53 11.18
CA ASN A 71 -7.76 8.96 9.81
C ASN A 71 -6.66 9.86 9.23
N VAL A 72 -5.40 9.46 9.41
CA VAL A 72 -4.24 10.15 8.84
C VAL A 72 -3.66 9.33 7.71
N ASN A 73 -3.62 9.93 6.53
CA ASN A 73 -2.81 9.47 5.41
C ASN A 73 -1.53 10.31 5.33
N LYS A 74 -0.38 9.64 5.16
CA LYS A 74 0.89 10.33 5.01
C LYS A 74 1.68 9.76 3.83
N HIS A 75 1.95 10.61 2.85
CA HIS A 75 2.90 10.33 1.80
C HIS A 75 4.30 10.81 2.21
N PHE A 76 5.25 9.87 2.30
CA PHE A 76 6.67 10.11 2.51
C PHE A 76 7.36 10.15 1.14
N TRP A 77 7.22 11.27 0.43
CA TRP A 77 7.62 11.42 -0.98
C TRP A 77 9.12 11.23 -1.24
N LYS A 78 9.98 11.48 -0.22
CA LYS A 78 11.43 11.23 -0.31
C LYS A 78 11.82 9.76 -0.04
N SER A 79 10.87 8.92 0.34
CA SER A 79 11.09 7.53 0.71
C SER A 79 10.20 6.54 -0.05
N ASP A 80 9.43 7.03 -1.03
CA ASP A 80 8.51 6.21 -1.84
C ASP A 80 7.61 5.31 -0.98
N MET A 81 6.96 5.90 0.04
CA MET A 81 6.13 5.19 0.99
C MET A 81 4.88 5.98 1.35
N MET A 82 3.78 5.29 1.51
CA MET A 82 2.52 5.86 2.02
C MET A 82 2.01 5.05 3.20
N THR A 83 1.51 5.74 4.23
CA THR A 83 0.90 5.11 5.40
C THR A 83 -0.50 5.66 5.64
N GLN A 84 -1.37 4.80 6.16
CA GLN A 84 -2.73 5.13 6.59
C GLN A 84 -2.95 4.62 8.00
N HIS A 85 -3.39 5.50 8.90
CA HIS A 85 -3.81 5.14 10.24
C HIS A 85 -5.31 5.35 10.43
N GLY A 86 -6.00 4.34 10.90
CA GLY A 86 -7.30 4.48 11.56
C GLY A 86 -7.12 4.50 13.07
N GLU A 87 -8.21 4.37 13.81
CA GLU A 87 -8.15 4.29 15.29
C GLU A 87 -7.42 3.02 15.76
N ASN A 88 -7.70 1.88 15.13
CA ASN A 88 -7.21 0.56 15.56
C ASN A 88 -6.52 -0.22 14.44
N PHE A 89 -6.04 0.46 13.40
CA PHE A 89 -5.28 -0.19 12.34
C PHE A 89 -4.21 0.70 11.76
N TYR A 90 -3.29 0.06 11.11
CA TYR A 90 -2.25 0.62 10.26
C TYR A 90 -2.23 -0.11 8.92
N MET A 91 -2.09 0.65 7.84
CA MET A 91 -1.78 0.12 6.52
C MET A 91 -0.69 0.96 5.88
N SER A 92 0.16 0.32 5.09
CA SER A 92 1.14 1.03 4.27
C SER A 92 1.34 0.37 2.92
N ALA A 93 1.95 1.12 2.01
CA ALA A 93 2.54 0.59 0.78
C ALA A 93 3.93 1.21 0.57
N LYS A 94 4.93 0.34 0.36
CA LYS A 94 6.31 0.69 0.06
C LYS A 94 6.60 0.38 -1.39
N ILE A 95 6.96 1.40 -2.17
CA ILE A 95 7.39 1.27 -3.56
C ILE A 95 8.85 1.68 -3.70
N ILE A 96 9.37 1.61 -4.91
CA ILE A 96 10.73 2.02 -5.23
C ILE A 96 10.74 2.81 -6.54
N SER A 97 11.59 3.83 -6.63
CA SER A 97 11.87 4.58 -7.86
C SER A 97 13.37 4.79 -8.03
N LYS A 98 13.78 5.34 -9.17
CA LYS A 98 15.20 5.69 -9.43
C LYS A 98 15.79 6.70 -8.43
N ARG A 99 14.95 7.30 -7.57
CA ARG A 99 15.34 8.32 -6.58
C ARG A 99 15.59 7.73 -5.20
N THR A 100 15.23 6.45 -4.99
CA THR A 100 15.28 5.83 -3.67
C THR A 100 16.06 4.51 -3.69
N TYR A 101 16.72 4.23 -2.58
CA TYR A 101 17.14 2.86 -2.25
C TYR A 101 15.92 2.11 -1.70
N GLY A 102 15.66 0.93 -2.24
CA GLY A 102 14.55 0.09 -1.79
C GLY A 102 14.87 -0.61 -0.47
N THR A 103 15.99 -1.33 -0.47
CA THR A 103 16.53 -2.04 0.68
C THR A 103 18.01 -2.33 0.43
N GLU A 104 18.68 -2.99 1.39
CA GLU A 104 20.07 -3.43 1.21
C GLU A 104 20.31 -4.81 1.80
N SER A 105 21.35 -5.49 1.26
CA SER A 105 21.98 -6.69 1.82
C SER A 105 23.47 -6.41 2.02
N LEU A 106 23.84 -6.01 3.23
CA LEU A 106 25.22 -5.74 3.62
C LEU A 106 25.59 -6.63 4.81
N ASN A 107 26.87 -6.97 4.94
CA ASN A 107 27.35 -7.89 5.98
C ASN A 107 26.68 -9.27 5.94
N ASN A 108 26.19 -9.71 4.77
CA ASN A 108 25.41 -10.93 4.59
C ASN A 108 24.11 -10.97 5.43
N GLU A 109 23.50 -9.82 5.66
CA GLU A 109 22.17 -9.66 6.27
C GLU A 109 21.13 -9.37 5.20
N ASN A 110 19.87 -9.77 5.41
CA ASN A 110 18.75 -9.58 4.48
C ASN A 110 19.01 -10.16 3.07
N ILE A 111 19.62 -11.34 3.04
CA ILE A 111 20.11 -11.96 1.79
C ILE A 111 18.98 -12.40 0.84
N LYS A 112 17.71 -12.48 1.31
CA LYS A 112 16.50 -12.79 0.52
C LYS A 112 15.59 -11.59 0.28
N GLY A 113 16.01 -10.37 0.63
CA GLY A 113 15.14 -9.19 0.70
C GLY A 113 14.84 -8.51 -0.63
N TYR A 114 15.15 -9.10 -1.79
CA TYR A 114 15.00 -8.45 -3.10
C TYR A 114 13.62 -7.85 -3.34
N ASN A 115 12.56 -8.55 -2.95
CA ASN A 115 11.17 -8.14 -3.21
C ASN A 115 10.63 -7.10 -2.21
N LEU A 116 11.32 -6.77 -1.11
CA LEU A 116 10.82 -5.90 -0.05
C LEU A 116 10.28 -4.53 -0.51
N PRO A 117 10.86 -3.82 -1.49
CA PRO A 117 10.34 -2.53 -1.89
C PRO A 117 9.44 -2.59 -3.14
N LEU A 118 9.09 -3.77 -3.63
CA LEU A 118 8.36 -3.94 -4.90
C LEU A 118 6.83 -3.86 -4.69
N GLY A 119 6.37 -2.83 -4.00
CA GLY A 119 4.97 -2.63 -3.67
C GLY A 119 4.55 -3.43 -2.43
N ALA A 120 5.45 -3.63 -1.47
CA ALA A 120 5.12 -4.32 -0.23
C ALA A 120 4.10 -3.52 0.60
N THR A 121 3.13 -4.24 1.15
CA THR A 121 2.10 -3.68 2.04
C THR A 121 2.28 -4.25 3.44
N ASN A 122 2.10 -3.41 4.46
CA ASN A 122 2.08 -3.85 5.86
C ASN A 122 0.69 -3.51 6.42
N ILE A 123 0.03 -4.49 7.03
CA ILE A 123 -1.33 -4.34 7.56
C ILE A 123 -1.34 -4.83 8.99
N MET A 124 -1.63 -3.95 9.94
CA MET A 124 -1.63 -4.26 11.37
C MET A 124 -2.94 -3.80 12.03
N THR A 125 -3.53 -4.68 12.84
CA THR A 125 -4.66 -4.40 13.74
C THR A 125 -4.30 -4.67 15.19
N THR A 126 -3.26 -5.48 15.41
CA THR A 126 -2.74 -5.83 16.73
C THR A 126 -1.31 -5.36 16.96
N GLY A 127 -0.53 -5.14 15.90
CA GLY A 127 0.91 -4.90 15.92
C GLY A 127 1.74 -6.17 16.11
N LYS A 128 1.13 -7.36 16.03
CA LYS A 128 1.80 -8.66 16.19
C LYS A 128 1.70 -9.56 14.96
N GLU A 129 1.14 -9.06 13.88
CA GLU A 129 0.89 -9.80 12.64
C GLU A 129 2.16 -10.40 12.05
N TYR A 130 3.28 -9.70 12.23
CA TYR A 130 4.59 -10.08 11.66
C TYR A 130 5.66 -10.40 12.71
N ASP A 131 5.26 -10.69 13.97
CA ASP A 131 6.19 -10.92 15.09
C ASP A 131 7.13 -12.10 14.83
N ASN A 132 8.40 -11.76 14.55
CA ASN A 132 9.47 -12.71 14.24
C ASN A 132 9.09 -13.75 13.17
N ILE A 133 8.31 -13.35 12.15
CA ILE A 133 7.86 -14.24 11.07
C ILE A 133 8.93 -14.44 9.98
N TYR A 134 9.88 -13.51 9.85
CA TYR A 134 10.80 -13.40 8.71
C TYR A 134 11.64 -14.64 8.41
N PRO A 135 12.12 -15.41 9.41
CA PRO A 135 12.83 -16.68 9.15
C PRO A 135 12.02 -17.72 8.39
N VAL A 136 10.68 -17.69 8.56
CA VAL A 136 9.78 -18.67 7.95
C VAL A 136 9.03 -18.13 6.74
N TRP A 137 9.21 -16.85 6.37
CA TRP A 137 8.55 -16.26 5.21
C TRP A 137 8.92 -16.95 3.90
N ASP A 138 7.92 -17.12 3.05
CA ASP A 138 8.17 -17.30 1.64
C ASP A 138 8.48 -15.92 1.01
N TRP A 139 9.74 -15.68 0.73
CA TRP A 139 10.24 -14.39 0.23
C TRP A 139 9.85 -14.08 -1.22
N THR A 140 9.21 -15.02 -1.92
CA THR A 140 8.52 -14.75 -3.19
C THR A 140 7.13 -14.17 -2.98
N ARG A 141 6.59 -14.21 -1.75
CA ARG A 141 5.22 -13.85 -1.40
C ARG A 141 5.15 -12.80 -0.28
N ILE A 142 6.05 -11.82 -0.30
CA ILE A 142 5.96 -10.66 0.62
C ILE A 142 4.62 -9.94 0.37
N PRO A 143 3.83 -9.61 1.41
CA PRO A 143 2.54 -8.96 1.25
C PRO A 143 2.57 -7.75 0.30
N GLY A 144 1.59 -7.64 -0.59
CA GLY A 144 1.47 -6.56 -1.56
C GLY A 144 2.32 -6.70 -2.82
N THR A 145 3.39 -7.52 -2.83
CA THR A 145 4.33 -7.57 -3.95
C THR A 145 3.79 -8.37 -5.15
N THR A 146 4.21 -7.99 -6.35
CA THR A 146 4.12 -8.82 -7.56
C THR A 146 5.51 -9.31 -7.88
N ALA A 147 5.74 -10.61 -7.81
CA ALA A 147 7.08 -11.20 -7.86
C ALA A 147 7.10 -12.52 -8.64
N ILE A 148 8.30 -12.93 -9.05
CA ILE A 148 8.54 -14.22 -9.67
C ILE A 148 8.47 -15.28 -8.57
N GLY A 149 7.68 -16.34 -8.77
CA GLY A 149 7.46 -17.44 -7.82
C GLY A 149 8.65 -18.41 -7.71
N ASN A 150 9.86 -17.93 -7.89
CA ASN A 150 11.09 -18.69 -7.82
C ASN A 150 12.00 -18.12 -6.70
N GLN A 151 12.32 -18.96 -5.71
CA GLN A 151 13.11 -18.53 -4.55
C GLN A 151 14.51 -18.00 -4.93
N ASP A 152 15.12 -18.48 -6.00
CA ASP A 152 16.42 -18.00 -6.49
C ASP A 152 16.37 -16.53 -6.91
N LYS A 153 15.18 -15.99 -7.22
CA LYS A 153 14.94 -14.60 -7.60
C LYS A 153 14.73 -13.67 -6.41
N THR A 154 14.80 -14.16 -5.19
CA THR A 154 14.69 -13.34 -3.97
C THR A 154 16.04 -12.85 -3.45
N SER A 155 17.16 -13.39 -3.97
CA SER A 155 18.50 -13.06 -3.53
C SER A 155 18.84 -11.59 -3.78
N LEU A 156 19.44 -10.96 -2.78
CA LEU A 156 19.89 -9.58 -2.82
C LEU A 156 21.35 -9.49 -2.37
N GLU A 157 22.15 -8.73 -3.11
CA GLU A 157 23.51 -8.35 -2.75
C GLU A 157 23.70 -6.85 -2.90
N GLY A 158 24.27 -6.20 -1.90
CA GLY A 158 24.51 -4.76 -1.88
C GLY A 158 23.23 -3.94 -1.72
N TYR A 159 23.14 -2.83 -2.44
CA TYR A 159 22.00 -1.90 -2.40
C TYR A 159 21.05 -2.18 -3.56
N GLN A 160 19.75 -2.25 -3.26
CA GLN A 160 18.74 -2.26 -4.30
C GLN A 160 18.38 -0.83 -4.69
N ILE A 161 18.75 -0.46 -5.89
CA ILE A 161 18.47 0.87 -6.47
C ILE A 161 17.28 0.73 -7.42
N GLY A 162 16.34 1.64 -7.32
CA GLY A 162 15.21 1.70 -8.24
C GLY A 162 15.66 2.12 -9.65
N ASN A 163 14.95 1.64 -10.66
CA ASN A 163 15.23 1.92 -12.07
C ASN A 163 14.07 2.62 -12.81
N ASN A 164 12.91 2.72 -12.19
CA ASN A 164 11.72 3.33 -12.79
C ASN A 164 11.63 4.83 -12.50
N GLU A 165 11.20 5.59 -13.49
CA GLU A 165 11.00 7.03 -13.37
C GLU A 165 9.65 7.38 -12.73
N PHE A 166 8.61 6.60 -13.03
CA PHE A 166 7.28 6.79 -12.47
C PHE A 166 7.15 6.04 -11.15
N GLY A 167 7.18 6.75 -10.06
CA GLY A 167 6.92 6.24 -8.71
C GLY A 167 6.67 7.41 -7.76
N GLY A 168 5.56 7.40 -7.06
CA GLY A 168 5.20 8.47 -6.14
C GLY A 168 3.75 8.36 -5.68
N GLY A 169 3.27 9.38 -4.99
CA GLY A 169 1.91 9.37 -4.45
C GLY A 169 1.33 10.76 -4.25
N VAL A 170 0.01 10.80 -4.06
CA VAL A 170 -0.76 12.00 -3.70
C VAL A 170 -1.48 11.76 -2.39
N SER A 171 -1.59 12.78 -1.53
CA SER A 171 -2.34 12.71 -0.28
C SER A 171 -2.98 14.06 0.03
N ASP A 172 -4.22 14.06 0.51
CA ASP A 172 -4.90 15.22 1.07
C ASP A 172 -4.76 15.30 2.61
N GLY A 173 -4.03 14.31 3.19
CA GLY A 173 -3.82 14.15 4.63
C GLY A 173 -4.79 13.16 5.29
N VAL A 174 -5.85 12.75 4.61
CA VAL A 174 -6.87 11.77 5.05
C VAL A 174 -6.93 10.58 4.11
N ASN A 175 -6.93 10.83 2.81
CA ASN A 175 -6.91 9.84 1.75
C ASN A 175 -5.63 9.99 0.93
N GLY A 176 -5.23 8.93 0.23
CA GLY A 176 -4.06 9.01 -0.62
C GLY A 176 -3.98 7.90 -1.66
N ILE A 177 -3.09 8.09 -2.60
CA ILE A 177 -2.79 7.12 -3.66
C ILE A 177 -1.29 7.06 -3.82
N ILE A 178 -0.72 5.86 -3.84
CA ILE A 178 0.67 5.65 -4.21
C ILE A 178 0.74 4.63 -5.36
N ALA A 179 1.58 4.92 -6.35
CA ALA A 179 1.67 4.09 -7.55
C ALA A 179 3.09 4.09 -8.13
N TYR A 180 3.44 3.03 -8.83
CA TYR A 180 4.68 2.95 -9.55
C TYR A 180 4.57 2.05 -10.80
N LYS A 181 5.50 2.27 -11.72
CA LYS A 181 5.68 1.48 -12.93
C LYS A 181 6.95 0.66 -12.77
N GLY A 182 6.79 -0.60 -12.34
CA GLY A 182 7.91 -1.47 -11.99
C GLY A 182 8.42 -2.29 -13.17
N LYS A 183 9.75 -2.41 -13.28
CA LYS A 183 10.42 -3.40 -14.13
C LYS A 183 11.64 -3.95 -13.40
N TYR A 184 11.53 -5.17 -12.88
CA TYR A 184 12.55 -5.81 -12.04
C TYR A 184 12.70 -7.28 -12.42
N ASN A 185 13.94 -7.75 -12.64
CA ASN A 185 14.24 -9.12 -13.11
C ASN A 185 13.41 -9.51 -14.34
N GLU A 186 13.25 -8.59 -15.31
CA GLU A 186 12.42 -8.73 -16.52
C GLU A 186 10.91 -8.82 -16.27
N LEU A 187 10.46 -8.86 -15.03
CA LEU A 187 9.06 -8.72 -14.67
C LEU A 187 8.64 -7.25 -14.77
N GLN A 188 7.56 -7.00 -15.50
CA GLN A 188 6.91 -5.69 -15.58
C GLN A 188 5.58 -5.73 -14.84
N ALA A 189 5.24 -4.66 -14.11
CA ALA A 189 3.96 -4.49 -13.45
C ALA A 189 3.69 -3.02 -13.15
N ASN A 190 2.53 -2.50 -13.52
CA ASN A 190 2.01 -1.23 -13.03
C ASN A 190 1.17 -1.51 -11.79
N LYS A 191 1.42 -0.80 -10.69
CA LYS A 191 0.72 -1.05 -9.43
C LYS A 191 0.28 0.25 -8.79
N ALA A 192 -0.97 0.28 -8.30
CA ALA A 192 -1.51 1.39 -7.55
C ALA A 192 -2.26 0.92 -6.30
N TYR A 193 -2.11 1.70 -5.23
CA TYR A 193 -2.75 1.51 -3.94
C TYR A 193 -3.50 2.78 -3.59
N PHE A 194 -4.82 2.66 -3.45
CA PHE A 194 -5.71 3.78 -3.13
C PHE A 194 -6.18 3.60 -1.69
N PHE A 195 -5.83 4.54 -0.84
CA PHE A 195 -6.21 4.58 0.56
C PHE A 195 -7.39 5.54 0.71
N PHE A 196 -8.60 5.00 0.75
CA PHE A 196 -9.84 5.77 0.93
C PHE A 196 -10.51 5.31 2.22
N ASP A 197 -10.78 6.26 3.11
CA ASP A 197 -11.32 6.01 4.45
C ASP A 197 -10.50 4.93 5.19
N ASN A 198 -11.13 3.81 5.49
CA ASN A 198 -10.55 2.70 6.24
C ASN A 198 -10.27 1.48 5.35
N MET A 199 -10.07 1.69 4.05
CA MET A 199 -9.83 0.63 3.07
C MET A 199 -8.62 0.95 2.20
N MET A 200 -8.00 -0.11 1.67
CA MET A 200 -6.97 0.01 0.64
C MET A 200 -7.40 -0.78 -0.59
N PHE A 201 -7.58 -0.07 -1.71
CA PHE A 201 -7.88 -0.68 -3.01
C PHE A 201 -6.57 -0.89 -3.75
N CYS A 202 -6.27 -2.15 -4.09
CA CYS A 202 -5.04 -2.56 -4.74
C CYS A 202 -5.34 -3.04 -6.14
N ILE A 203 -4.79 -2.37 -7.14
CA ILE A 203 -4.94 -2.77 -8.54
C ILE A 203 -3.59 -2.85 -9.24
N GLY A 204 -3.48 -3.80 -10.16
CA GLY A 204 -2.30 -3.98 -11.00
C GLY A 204 -2.66 -4.26 -12.44
N SER A 205 -1.81 -3.80 -13.35
CA SER A 205 -1.97 -4.00 -14.80
C SER A 205 -0.62 -4.18 -15.49
N ASP A 206 -0.64 -4.53 -16.75
CA ASP A 206 0.55 -4.75 -17.60
C ASP A 206 1.54 -5.74 -16.97
N ILE A 207 1.04 -6.72 -16.22
CA ILE A 207 1.90 -7.73 -15.62
C ILE A 207 2.36 -8.69 -16.71
N SER A 208 3.67 -8.64 -17.01
CA SER A 208 4.25 -9.43 -18.11
C SER A 208 5.63 -9.96 -17.73
N TYR A 209 5.89 -11.22 -18.11
CA TYR A 209 7.14 -11.92 -17.86
C TYR A 209 7.37 -13.02 -18.91
N VAL A 210 8.63 -13.27 -19.30
CA VAL A 210 8.94 -14.14 -20.45
C VAL A 210 9.99 -15.25 -20.17
N GLN A 211 10.45 -15.40 -18.92
CA GLN A 211 11.55 -16.34 -18.59
C GLN A 211 11.11 -17.66 -17.95
N ASN A 212 9.89 -18.12 -18.23
CA ASN A 212 9.39 -19.44 -17.88
C ASN A 212 9.25 -19.72 -16.36
N ASP A 213 8.90 -18.71 -15.56
CA ASP A 213 8.50 -18.85 -14.17
C ASP A 213 7.05 -18.36 -13.96
N ASN A 214 6.40 -18.84 -12.92
CA ASN A 214 5.12 -18.28 -12.49
C ASN A 214 5.31 -16.88 -11.90
N VAL A 215 4.33 -16.02 -12.14
CA VAL A 215 4.26 -14.70 -11.52
C VAL A 215 3.11 -14.68 -10.51
N LEU A 216 3.40 -14.20 -9.31
CA LEU A 216 2.48 -14.14 -8.19
C LEU A 216 2.28 -12.71 -7.72
N THR A 217 1.04 -12.33 -7.39
CA THR A 217 0.78 -11.14 -6.57
C THR A 217 0.36 -11.60 -5.18
N SER A 218 1.20 -11.36 -4.18
CA SER A 218 0.88 -11.64 -2.79
C SER A 218 -0.08 -10.60 -2.26
N VAL A 219 -1.14 -11.04 -1.59
CA VAL A 219 -2.10 -10.18 -0.92
C VAL A 219 -1.73 -10.05 0.55
N GLU A 220 -1.43 -11.18 1.20
CA GLU A 220 -1.02 -11.23 2.61
C GLU A 220 -0.17 -12.47 2.90
N GLN A 221 0.74 -12.33 3.86
CA GLN A 221 1.45 -13.43 4.51
C GLN A 221 1.81 -13.02 5.94
N ASN A 222 0.99 -13.40 6.92
CA ASN A 222 1.17 -13.05 8.33
C ASN A 222 0.99 -14.25 9.26
N LEU A 223 1.23 -14.07 10.57
CA LEU A 223 1.02 -15.11 11.56
C LEU A 223 -0.45 -15.52 11.61
N LEU A 224 -0.70 -16.83 11.57
CA LEU A 224 -2.05 -17.35 11.74
C LEU A 224 -2.54 -17.12 13.18
N ASN A 225 -3.60 -16.34 13.31
CA ASN A 225 -4.26 -16.04 14.56
C ASN A 225 -5.77 -16.24 14.45
N GLY A 226 -6.25 -17.38 14.94
CA GLY A 226 -7.66 -17.75 14.86
C GLY A 226 -8.06 -18.40 13.53
N GLU A 227 -9.35 -18.36 13.24
CA GLU A 227 -9.96 -19.01 12.09
C GLU A 227 -9.77 -18.19 10.81
N VAL A 228 -9.68 -18.88 9.68
CA VAL A 228 -9.74 -18.28 8.35
C VAL A 228 -11.10 -18.63 7.75
N ILE A 229 -11.89 -17.60 7.47
CA ILE A 229 -13.22 -17.74 6.86
C ILE A 229 -13.15 -17.20 5.43
N TYR A 230 -13.75 -17.89 4.47
CA TYR A 230 -13.74 -17.45 3.07
C TYR A 230 -15.10 -17.70 2.39
N ASN A 231 -15.35 -17.02 1.28
CA ASN A 231 -16.54 -17.16 0.46
C ASN A 231 -16.17 -17.30 -1.00
N ASP A 232 -16.51 -18.47 -1.58
CA ASP A 232 -16.34 -18.81 -3.01
C ASP A 232 -17.71 -18.96 -3.72
N GLY A 233 -18.75 -18.35 -3.16
CA GLY A 233 -20.17 -18.53 -3.49
C GLY A 233 -20.95 -19.03 -2.29
N GLN A 234 -20.28 -19.66 -1.35
CA GLN A 234 -20.78 -20.04 -0.03
C GLN A 234 -19.71 -19.74 1.02
N GLU A 235 -20.13 -19.32 2.19
CA GLU A 235 -19.21 -19.11 3.30
C GLU A 235 -18.74 -20.44 3.89
N LYS A 236 -17.45 -20.54 4.13
CA LYS A 236 -16.77 -21.73 4.65
C LYS A 236 -15.62 -21.34 5.57
N GLN A 237 -15.28 -22.20 6.49
CA GLN A 237 -14.04 -22.14 7.24
C GLN A 237 -12.95 -22.91 6.49
N LEU A 238 -11.75 -22.33 6.38
CA LEU A 238 -10.60 -23.02 5.81
C LEU A 238 -10.14 -24.11 6.78
N PRO A 239 -10.12 -25.40 6.39
CA PRO A 239 -9.61 -26.45 7.25
C PRO A 239 -8.16 -26.20 7.67
N SER A 240 -7.77 -26.62 8.86
CA SER A 240 -6.39 -26.49 9.33
C SER A 240 -5.42 -27.19 8.38
N ASN A 241 -4.23 -26.61 8.23
CA ASN A 241 -3.17 -27.13 7.39
C ASN A 241 -3.58 -27.31 5.91
N SER A 242 -4.26 -26.30 5.37
CA SER A 242 -4.82 -26.30 4.02
C SER A 242 -4.09 -25.32 3.11
N ASN A 243 -4.01 -25.72 1.83
CA ASN A 243 -3.56 -24.90 0.70
C ASN A 243 -4.55 -25.09 -0.44
N MET A 244 -5.36 -24.09 -0.74
CA MET A 244 -6.48 -24.19 -1.68
C MET A 244 -6.41 -23.10 -2.73
N GLN A 245 -6.35 -23.50 -4.01
CA GLN A 245 -6.51 -22.59 -5.14
C GLN A 245 -7.99 -22.51 -5.53
N LEU A 246 -8.53 -21.28 -5.58
CA LEU A 246 -9.93 -20.98 -5.85
C LEU A 246 -10.05 -20.14 -7.12
N LYS A 247 -10.96 -20.51 -8.01
CA LYS A 247 -11.18 -19.78 -9.28
C LYS A 247 -11.98 -18.49 -9.09
N GLN A 248 -12.90 -18.48 -8.14
CA GLN A 248 -13.86 -17.38 -7.92
C GLN A 248 -14.00 -17.08 -6.44
N LEU A 249 -12.87 -16.75 -5.79
CA LEU A 249 -12.92 -16.30 -4.41
C LEU A 249 -13.56 -14.90 -4.37
N LYS A 250 -14.64 -14.72 -3.60
CA LYS A 250 -15.27 -13.43 -3.36
C LYS A 250 -14.54 -12.65 -2.28
N TRP A 251 -14.24 -13.33 -1.17
CA TRP A 251 -13.50 -12.73 -0.07
C TRP A 251 -12.90 -13.80 0.86
N VAL A 252 -11.87 -13.42 1.59
CA VAL A 252 -11.33 -14.16 2.73
C VAL A 252 -11.15 -13.21 3.91
N TYR A 253 -11.34 -13.72 5.11
CA TYR A 253 -11.25 -12.98 6.36
C TYR A 253 -10.35 -13.73 7.35
N HIS A 254 -9.44 -12.99 7.97
CA HIS A 254 -8.53 -13.48 9.00
C HIS A 254 -8.14 -12.33 9.94
N ASN A 255 -8.11 -12.59 11.24
CA ASN A 255 -7.57 -11.70 12.27
C ASN A 255 -8.05 -10.23 12.16
N ASN A 256 -9.37 -10.02 12.14
CA ASN A 256 -10.02 -8.70 11.98
C ASN A 256 -9.72 -7.96 10.67
N THR A 257 -9.20 -8.65 9.67
CA THR A 257 -8.94 -8.10 8.35
C THR A 257 -9.63 -8.93 7.27
N GLY A 258 -10.39 -8.26 6.41
CA GLY A 258 -11.01 -8.87 5.24
C GLY A 258 -10.30 -8.48 3.96
N TYR A 259 -10.28 -9.41 3.00
CA TYR A 259 -9.72 -9.24 1.66
C TYR A 259 -10.79 -9.60 0.64
N ILE A 260 -11.22 -8.63 -0.19
CA ILE A 260 -12.30 -8.80 -1.17
C ILE A 260 -11.70 -8.86 -2.56
N PHE A 261 -12.15 -9.85 -3.35
CA PHE A 261 -11.72 -10.06 -4.73
C PHE A 261 -12.90 -9.83 -5.68
N ARG A 262 -12.71 -9.01 -6.70
CA ARG A 262 -13.72 -8.74 -7.73
C ARG A 262 -13.10 -8.91 -9.11
N GLY A 263 -13.55 -9.93 -9.86
CA GLY A 263 -13.00 -10.21 -11.19
C GLY A 263 -11.53 -10.63 -11.19
N THR A 264 -11.05 -11.17 -10.06
CA THR A 264 -9.70 -11.74 -9.92
C THR A 264 -9.83 -13.24 -9.72
N ASP A 265 -9.26 -13.99 -10.63
CA ASP A 265 -9.26 -15.46 -10.63
C ASP A 265 -7.95 -16.01 -10.04
N ASN A 266 -7.94 -17.34 -9.80
CA ASN A 266 -6.77 -18.10 -9.37
C ASN A 266 -6.12 -17.57 -8.08
N VAL A 267 -6.95 -17.29 -7.07
CA VAL A 267 -6.51 -16.92 -5.74
C VAL A 267 -6.23 -18.17 -4.92
N THR A 268 -5.07 -18.22 -4.31
CA THR A 268 -4.74 -19.30 -3.35
C THR A 268 -4.83 -18.76 -1.94
N ILE A 269 -5.47 -19.50 -1.05
CA ILE A 269 -5.54 -19.28 0.39
C ILE A 269 -4.86 -20.43 1.12
N GLN A 270 -4.08 -20.09 2.14
CA GLN A 270 -3.28 -21.09 2.89
C GLN A 270 -3.26 -20.77 4.38
N ASN A 271 -3.30 -21.81 5.23
CA ASN A 271 -3.07 -21.75 6.67
C ASN A 271 -2.18 -22.92 7.10
N MET A 272 -0.90 -22.84 6.83
CA MET A 272 0.06 -23.94 7.05
C MET A 272 1.18 -23.54 7.99
N SER A 273 1.79 -24.54 8.63
CA SER A 273 3.09 -24.36 9.26
C SER A 273 4.17 -24.13 8.21
N GLN A 274 5.02 -23.13 8.47
CA GLN A 274 6.22 -22.83 7.70
C GLN A 274 7.43 -22.84 8.63
N ALA A 275 8.55 -23.41 8.15
CA ALA A 275 9.78 -23.55 8.92
C ALA A 275 10.96 -22.88 8.24
N GLY A 276 11.90 -22.37 9.04
CA GLY A 276 13.13 -21.73 8.57
C GLY A 276 14.02 -21.34 9.75
N SER A 277 15.09 -20.62 9.46
CA SER A 277 16.03 -20.15 10.50
C SER A 277 16.46 -18.71 10.21
N TRP A 278 16.93 -18.00 11.25
CA TRP A 278 17.52 -16.68 11.04
C TRP A 278 18.74 -16.75 10.13
N LYS A 279 19.46 -17.90 10.13
CA LYS A 279 20.61 -18.13 9.25
C LYS A 279 20.23 -18.13 7.78
N ASP A 280 19.02 -18.48 7.42
CA ASP A 280 18.53 -18.52 6.02
C ASP A 280 18.40 -17.11 5.41
N ILE A 281 18.34 -16.08 6.24
CA ILE A 281 18.17 -14.67 5.84
C ILE A 281 19.29 -13.74 6.34
N ASN A 282 20.18 -14.26 7.21
CA ASN A 282 21.33 -13.57 7.79
C ASN A 282 22.42 -14.59 8.09
N ALA A 283 23.56 -14.51 7.37
CA ALA A 283 24.63 -15.53 7.50
C ALA A 283 25.20 -15.66 8.92
N THR A 284 25.07 -14.63 9.75
CA THR A 284 25.48 -14.63 11.16
C THR A 284 24.33 -14.95 12.11
N GLY A 285 23.14 -15.20 11.59
CA GLY A 285 21.97 -15.56 12.37
C GLY A 285 22.05 -16.97 12.97
N GLU A 286 21.19 -17.22 13.94
CA GLU A 286 21.08 -18.53 14.57
C GLU A 286 20.52 -19.56 13.58
N SER A 287 21.10 -20.77 13.60
CA SER A 287 20.70 -21.89 12.74
C SER A 287 19.56 -22.75 13.33
N GLY A 288 19.07 -22.42 14.52
CA GLY A 288 17.94 -23.12 15.15
C GLY A 288 16.69 -23.05 14.28
N LEU A 289 16.04 -24.21 14.06
CA LEU A 289 14.80 -24.26 13.28
C LEU A 289 13.68 -23.54 14.06
N ILE A 290 13.00 -22.65 13.37
CA ILE A 290 11.81 -21.94 13.82
C ILE A 290 10.63 -22.45 13.01
N ASP A 291 9.52 -22.73 13.66
CA ASP A 291 8.28 -23.18 13.06
C ASP A 291 7.14 -22.24 13.48
N LYS A 292 6.38 -21.76 12.53
CA LYS A 292 5.23 -20.88 12.76
C LYS A 292 4.06 -21.20 11.85
N ASN A 293 2.86 -21.13 12.39
CA ASN A 293 1.65 -21.22 11.58
C ASN A 293 1.43 -19.88 10.88
N VAL A 294 1.27 -19.91 9.57
CA VAL A 294 1.19 -18.74 8.70
C VAL A 294 -0.09 -18.78 7.88
N PHE A 295 -0.79 -17.67 7.87
CA PHE A 295 -1.86 -17.39 6.92
C PHE A 295 -1.27 -16.69 5.70
N SER A 296 -1.61 -17.17 4.50
CA SER A 296 -1.15 -16.55 3.24
C SER A 296 -2.26 -16.52 2.20
N VAL A 297 -2.28 -15.44 1.42
CA VAL A 297 -3.17 -15.26 0.27
C VAL A 297 -2.39 -14.68 -0.90
N TRP A 298 -2.52 -15.27 -2.09
CA TRP A 298 -1.88 -14.74 -3.30
C TRP A 298 -2.68 -15.05 -4.56
N ILE A 299 -2.50 -14.23 -5.56
CA ILE A 299 -3.06 -14.37 -6.92
C ILE A 299 -1.98 -14.98 -7.80
N ASN A 300 -2.31 -16.05 -8.53
CA ASN A 300 -1.39 -16.68 -9.47
C ASN A 300 -1.72 -16.22 -10.90
N HIS A 301 -0.82 -15.46 -11.52
CA HIS A 301 -0.94 -14.98 -12.89
C HIS A 301 -0.53 -16.02 -13.93
N GLY A 302 -0.04 -17.18 -13.47
CA GLY A 302 0.41 -18.27 -14.33
C GLY A 302 1.84 -18.11 -14.81
N LEU A 303 2.20 -18.99 -15.74
CA LEU A 303 3.50 -19.05 -16.37
C LEU A 303 3.55 -18.02 -17.51
N ASN A 304 4.60 -17.19 -17.57
CA ASN A 304 4.78 -16.19 -18.61
C ASN A 304 3.52 -15.33 -18.86
N PRO A 305 2.98 -14.64 -17.85
CA PRO A 305 1.82 -13.81 -18.06
C PRO A 305 2.12 -12.69 -19.07
N GLU A 306 1.11 -12.38 -19.88
CA GLU A 306 1.15 -11.28 -20.84
C GLU A 306 -0.03 -10.35 -20.55
N ASN A 307 0.26 -9.10 -20.16
CA ASN A 307 -0.74 -8.07 -19.82
C ASN A 307 -1.75 -8.51 -18.75
N ALA A 308 -1.33 -9.35 -17.80
CA ALA A 308 -2.19 -9.76 -16.72
C ALA A 308 -2.52 -8.59 -15.79
N SER A 309 -3.63 -8.70 -15.08
CA SER A 309 -4.11 -7.69 -14.14
C SER A 309 -4.71 -8.32 -12.90
N TYR A 310 -4.87 -7.52 -11.86
CA TYR A 310 -5.57 -7.93 -10.63
C TYR A 310 -6.27 -6.75 -9.98
N GLN A 311 -7.19 -7.08 -9.08
CA GLN A 311 -7.80 -6.13 -8.16
C GLN A 311 -8.24 -6.83 -6.88
N TYR A 312 -7.94 -6.21 -5.74
CA TYR A 312 -8.45 -6.63 -4.44
C TYR A 312 -8.58 -5.44 -3.49
N ILE A 313 -9.36 -5.61 -2.43
CA ILE A 313 -9.60 -4.59 -1.41
C ILE A 313 -9.20 -5.16 -0.07
N VAL A 314 -8.46 -4.39 0.72
CA VAL A 314 -8.12 -4.69 2.10
C VAL A 314 -9.01 -3.87 3.03
N VAL A 315 -9.65 -4.54 3.99
CA VAL A 315 -10.57 -3.95 4.96
C VAL A 315 -10.12 -4.35 6.37
N PRO A 316 -9.27 -3.55 7.04
CA PRO A 316 -8.82 -3.84 8.40
C PRO A 316 -9.85 -3.42 9.45
N ASP A 317 -9.65 -3.87 10.68
CA ASP A 317 -10.39 -3.45 11.89
C ASP A 317 -11.91 -3.62 11.77
N LYS A 318 -12.33 -4.78 11.25
CA LYS A 318 -13.75 -5.14 11.18
C LYS A 318 -14.00 -6.49 11.83
N SER A 319 -15.07 -6.58 12.64
CA SER A 319 -15.61 -7.89 13.00
C SER A 319 -16.11 -8.61 11.74
N ILE A 320 -16.14 -9.93 11.77
CA ILE A 320 -16.60 -10.72 10.62
C ILE A 320 -18.02 -10.33 10.15
N ASN A 321 -18.92 -9.98 11.07
CA ASN A 321 -20.29 -9.56 10.71
C ASN A 321 -20.28 -8.22 9.98
N ALA A 322 -19.59 -7.21 10.53
CA ALA A 322 -19.45 -5.91 9.89
C ALA A 322 -18.71 -5.99 8.54
N PHE A 323 -17.76 -6.92 8.41
CA PHE A 323 -17.06 -7.16 7.16
C PHE A 323 -17.97 -7.78 6.09
N ARG A 324 -18.82 -8.76 6.45
CA ARG A 324 -19.81 -9.36 5.52
C ARG A 324 -20.73 -8.30 4.92
N ASP A 325 -21.31 -7.45 5.78
CA ASP A 325 -22.21 -6.38 5.36
C ASP A 325 -21.50 -5.41 4.41
N LEU A 326 -20.27 -5.03 4.74
CA LEU A 326 -19.46 -4.13 3.90
C LEU A 326 -19.09 -4.77 2.56
N ALA A 327 -18.72 -6.05 2.55
CA ALA A 327 -18.30 -6.75 1.32
C ALA A 327 -19.42 -6.82 0.27
N GLU A 328 -20.68 -6.83 0.72
CA GLU A 328 -21.86 -6.79 -0.16
C GLU A 328 -22.21 -5.37 -0.65
N GLN A 329 -21.88 -4.34 0.14
CA GLN A 329 -22.35 -2.95 -0.06
C GLN A 329 -21.30 -2.02 -0.70
N ILE A 330 -20.04 -2.44 -0.81
CA ILE A 330 -18.96 -1.60 -1.38
C ILE A 330 -19.34 -1.06 -2.76
N ASP A 331 -19.43 0.26 -2.87
CA ASP A 331 -19.70 0.99 -4.12
C ASP A 331 -18.39 1.30 -4.86
N LEU A 332 -17.65 0.24 -5.23
CA LEU A 332 -16.43 0.37 -6.02
C LEU A 332 -16.74 0.23 -7.52
N TYR A 333 -16.31 1.21 -8.28
CA TYR A 333 -16.23 1.18 -9.73
C TYR A 333 -14.79 1.33 -10.21
N ILE A 334 -14.34 0.47 -11.10
CA ILE A 334 -13.03 0.56 -11.77
C ILE A 334 -13.29 0.96 -13.22
N ALA A 335 -12.98 2.22 -13.53
CA ALA A 335 -13.19 2.76 -14.87
C ALA A 335 -12.17 2.25 -15.87
N GLN A 336 -10.92 2.08 -15.41
CA GLN A 336 -9.80 1.67 -16.24
C GLN A 336 -8.70 1.06 -15.39
N ASN A 337 -8.04 0.01 -15.87
CA ASN A 337 -6.89 -0.63 -15.24
C ASN A 337 -5.94 -1.15 -16.33
N ASP A 338 -5.15 -0.26 -16.91
CA ASP A 338 -4.21 -0.57 -17.99
C ASP A 338 -2.94 0.30 -17.93
N GLY A 339 -2.04 0.17 -18.91
CA GLY A 339 -0.78 0.90 -18.98
C GLY A 339 -0.90 2.40 -19.29
N SER A 340 -2.10 2.90 -19.47
CA SER A 340 -2.36 4.33 -19.69
C SER A 340 -2.90 4.98 -18.44
N VAL A 341 -3.91 4.36 -17.82
CA VAL A 341 -4.62 4.88 -16.64
C VAL A 341 -5.02 3.75 -15.73
N GLN A 342 -4.89 3.99 -14.44
CA GLN A 342 -5.60 3.23 -13.41
C GLN A 342 -6.55 4.19 -12.70
N ALA A 343 -7.86 3.90 -12.76
CA ALA A 343 -8.90 4.82 -12.30
C ALA A 343 -10.01 4.07 -11.56
N ILE A 344 -10.26 4.51 -10.32
CA ILE A 344 -11.33 3.95 -9.49
C ILE A 344 -12.23 5.05 -8.92
N ARG A 345 -13.47 4.68 -8.58
CA ARG A 345 -14.40 5.45 -7.74
C ARG A 345 -14.89 4.57 -6.59
N GLU A 346 -14.91 5.12 -5.40
CA GLU A 346 -15.61 4.57 -4.24
C GLU A 346 -16.46 5.69 -3.62
N GLY A 347 -17.78 5.50 -3.65
CA GLY A 347 -18.71 6.53 -3.21
C GLY A 347 -18.47 7.87 -3.93
N ASN A 348 -18.11 8.89 -3.17
CA ASN A 348 -17.81 10.24 -3.66
C ASN A 348 -16.32 10.54 -3.85
N LYS A 349 -15.47 9.51 -3.76
CA LYS A 349 -14.01 9.60 -3.90
C LYS A 349 -13.54 8.96 -5.21
N TYR A 350 -12.64 9.64 -5.88
CA TYR A 350 -12.09 9.22 -7.17
C TYR A 350 -10.56 9.22 -7.10
N GLY A 351 -9.96 8.19 -7.62
CA GLY A 351 -8.52 8.08 -7.73
C GLY A 351 -8.09 7.81 -9.17
N PHE A 352 -7.06 8.53 -9.60
CA PHE A 352 -6.53 8.41 -10.96
C PHE A 352 -5.01 8.37 -10.93
N VAL A 353 -4.45 7.38 -11.61
CA VAL A 353 -3.03 7.29 -11.92
C VAL A 353 -2.88 7.39 -13.42
N PHE A 354 -2.45 8.53 -13.92
CA PHE A 354 -2.14 8.75 -15.32
C PHE A 354 -0.68 8.43 -15.57
N TYR A 355 -0.39 7.31 -16.21
CA TYR A 355 0.97 6.90 -16.58
C TYR A 355 1.53 7.68 -17.78
N LYS A 356 0.68 8.37 -18.51
CA LYS A 356 0.94 9.27 -19.64
C LYS A 356 -0.21 10.25 -19.78
N SER A 357 -0.11 11.21 -20.70
CA SER A 357 -1.26 12.03 -21.11
C SER A 357 -2.39 11.11 -21.57
N ALA A 358 -3.55 11.21 -20.93
CA ALA A 358 -4.70 10.35 -21.18
C ALA A 358 -6.00 10.97 -20.64
N SER A 359 -7.12 10.34 -20.98
CA SER A 359 -8.46 10.68 -20.49
C SER A 359 -9.19 9.41 -20.05
N THR A 360 -10.05 9.52 -19.06
CA THR A 360 -10.93 8.43 -18.60
C THR A 360 -12.30 8.98 -18.21
N LYS A 361 -13.30 8.09 -18.18
CA LYS A 361 -14.69 8.42 -17.83
C LYS A 361 -15.18 7.51 -16.71
N MET A 362 -15.74 8.10 -15.69
CA MET A 362 -16.41 7.41 -14.60
C MET A 362 -17.87 7.05 -14.91
N ASP A 363 -18.44 6.12 -14.17
CA ASP A 363 -19.84 5.66 -14.32
C ASP A 363 -20.87 6.74 -14.01
N ASP A 364 -20.56 7.70 -13.12
CA ASP A 364 -21.40 8.87 -12.82
C ASP A 364 -21.31 10.00 -13.87
N GLY A 365 -20.54 9.76 -14.93
CA GLY A 365 -20.39 10.68 -16.06
C GLY A 365 -19.27 11.72 -15.90
N LEU A 366 -18.49 11.71 -14.80
CA LEU A 366 -17.30 12.53 -14.70
C LEU A 366 -16.28 12.08 -15.77
N VAL A 367 -15.85 13.01 -16.60
CA VAL A 367 -14.72 12.81 -17.54
C VAL A 367 -13.56 13.68 -17.07
N ILE A 368 -12.40 13.07 -16.95
CA ILE A 368 -11.17 13.75 -16.57
C ILE A 368 -10.02 13.35 -17.50
N SER A 369 -9.18 14.31 -17.84
CA SER A 369 -7.91 14.05 -18.52
C SER A 369 -6.77 14.78 -17.82
N SER A 370 -5.57 14.23 -17.98
CA SER A 370 -4.31 14.87 -17.61
C SER A 370 -3.43 15.04 -18.86
N ASP A 371 -2.81 16.22 -19.00
CA ASP A 371 -1.88 16.51 -20.09
C ASP A 371 -0.53 15.80 -19.92
N LYS A 372 -0.22 15.29 -18.70
CA LYS A 372 1.06 14.69 -18.32
C LYS A 372 0.86 13.51 -17.35
N PRO A 373 1.90 12.66 -17.14
CA PRO A 373 1.90 11.70 -16.04
C PRO A 373 1.58 12.39 -14.71
N SER A 374 0.61 11.88 -13.98
CA SER A 374 0.18 12.47 -12.69
C SER A 374 -0.59 11.47 -11.84
N ILE A 375 -0.64 11.72 -10.53
CA ILE A 375 -1.53 11.02 -9.61
C ILE A 375 -2.52 12.05 -9.06
N VAL A 376 -3.81 11.74 -9.16
CA VAL A 376 -4.90 12.66 -8.81
C VAL A 376 -5.88 11.97 -7.89
N PHE A 377 -6.20 12.62 -6.77
CA PHE A 377 -7.31 12.27 -5.89
C PHE A 377 -8.37 13.36 -5.95
N ILE A 378 -9.64 12.99 -6.03
CA ILE A 378 -10.77 13.92 -5.97
C ILE A 378 -11.77 13.42 -4.93
N GLU A 379 -12.20 14.31 -4.02
CA GLU A 379 -13.39 14.11 -3.21
C GLU A 379 -14.46 15.11 -3.64
N LYS A 380 -15.67 14.59 -3.97
CA LYS A 380 -16.80 15.40 -4.39
C LYS A 380 -17.85 15.47 -3.28
N LYS A 381 -18.16 16.67 -2.80
CA LYS A 381 -19.21 16.93 -1.81
C LYS A 381 -20.21 17.96 -2.37
N GLY A 382 -21.36 17.48 -2.85
CA GLY A 382 -22.29 18.34 -3.60
C GLY A 382 -21.62 18.91 -4.86
N ASN A 383 -21.57 20.23 -4.98
CA ASN A 383 -20.89 20.93 -6.08
C ASN A 383 -19.41 21.24 -5.80
N THR A 384 -18.87 20.82 -4.65
CA THR A 384 -17.47 21.09 -4.26
C THR A 384 -16.58 19.90 -4.56
N TYR A 385 -15.45 20.16 -5.20
CA TYR A 385 -14.42 19.21 -5.57
C TYR A 385 -13.13 19.58 -4.85
N THR A 386 -12.70 18.76 -3.89
CA THR A 386 -11.34 18.83 -3.33
C THR A 386 -10.45 17.98 -4.23
N ILE A 387 -9.47 18.60 -4.86
CA ILE A 387 -8.58 17.94 -5.82
C ILE A 387 -7.15 18.00 -5.29
N ALA A 388 -6.54 16.84 -5.13
CA ALA A 388 -5.12 16.70 -4.82
C ALA A 388 -4.36 16.14 -6.03
N VAL A 389 -3.21 16.73 -6.35
CA VAL A 389 -2.38 16.36 -7.51
C VAL A 389 -0.92 16.24 -7.10
N SER A 390 -0.21 15.29 -7.68
CA SER A 390 1.24 15.18 -7.57
C SER A 390 1.88 14.73 -8.89
N ASP A 391 3.19 15.00 -9.02
CA ASP A 391 4.03 14.49 -10.09
C ASP A 391 4.82 13.25 -9.65
N PRO A 392 4.48 12.04 -10.10
CA PRO A 392 5.22 10.83 -9.78
C PRO A 392 6.57 10.71 -10.50
N THR A 393 6.88 11.62 -11.43
CA THR A 393 8.15 11.65 -12.15
C THR A 393 9.17 12.63 -11.55
N TYR A 394 8.72 13.58 -10.74
CA TYR A 394 9.52 14.64 -10.11
C TYR A 394 10.23 15.59 -11.11
N THR A 395 9.67 15.72 -12.30
CA THR A 395 10.28 16.48 -13.41
C THR A 395 9.44 17.64 -13.90
N GLN A 396 8.20 17.77 -13.40
CA GLN A 396 7.20 18.68 -13.97
C GLN A 396 6.99 19.92 -13.09
N ALA A 397 6.89 21.07 -13.73
CA ALA A 397 6.57 22.34 -13.04
C ALA A 397 5.05 22.53 -12.86
N ASN A 398 4.25 21.93 -13.72
CA ASN A 398 2.79 22.01 -13.70
C ASN A 398 2.15 20.80 -14.36
N VAL A 399 0.88 20.58 -14.04
CA VAL A 399 -0.02 19.61 -14.69
C VAL A 399 -1.34 20.33 -14.96
N THR A 400 -1.92 20.09 -16.15
CA THR A 400 -3.25 20.56 -16.50
C THR A 400 -4.24 19.40 -16.46
N LEU A 401 -5.25 19.53 -15.62
CA LEU A 401 -6.40 18.63 -15.61
C LEU A 401 -7.54 19.26 -16.40
N THR A 402 -8.18 18.50 -17.28
CA THR A 402 -9.42 18.91 -17.95
C THR A 402 -10.58 18.08 -17.39
N LEU A 403 -11.61 18.76 -16.88
CA LEU A 403 -12.83 18.12 -16.38
C LEU A 403 -14.02 18.57 -17.24
N ASN A 404 -14.96 17.67 -17.52
CA ASN A 404 -16.24 17.99 -18.18
C ASN A 404 -17.24 18.70 -17.24
N LYS A 405 -16.73 19.46 -16.28
CA LYS A 405 -17.46 20.23 -15.28
C LYS A 405 -17.08 21.69 -15.39
N LYS A 406 -18.07 22.60 -15.41
CA LYS A 406 -17.83 24.03 -15.44
C LYS A 406 -17.60 24.55 -14.03
N MET A 407 -16.37 24.80 -13.68
CA MET A 407 -15.99 25.33 -12.36
C MET A 407 -16.19 26.84 -12.28
N ILE A 408 -16.35 27.37 -11.08
CA ILE A 408 -16.32 28.81 -10.83
C ILE A 408 -14.91 29.32 -11.15
N GLU A 409 -14.84 30.50 -11.81
CA GLU A 409 -13.57 31.12 -12.20
C GLU A 409 -12.70 31.49 -10.99
N LYS A 410 -11.47 31.06 -11.04
CA LYS A 410 -10.40 31.47 -10.13
C LYS A 410 -9.04 31.33 -10.84
N SER A 411 -7.96 31.79 -10.19
CA SER A 411 -6.60 31.64 -10.75
C SER A 411 -6.31 30.18 -11.11
N GLY A 412 -5.76 29.95 -12.30
CA GLY A 412 -5.45 28.62 -12.83
C GLY A 412 -6.63 27.86 -13.45
N VAL A 413 -7.84 28.41 -13.43
CA VAL A 413 -9.03 27.82 -14.04
C VAL A 413 -9.39 28.55 -15.31
N THR A 414 -9.53 27.81 -16.42
CA THR A 414 -10.05 28.31 -17.70
C THR A 414 -11.30 27.53 -18.06
N ILE A 415 -12.42 28.26 -18.23
CA ILE A 415 -13.69 27.68 -18.66
C ILE A 415 -13.67 27.45 -20.17
N THR A 416 -14.12 26.29 -20.59
CA THR A 416 -14.28 25.90 -22.01
C THR A 416 -15.77 25.62 -22.30
N GLU A 417 -16.11 25.39 -23.57
CA GLU A 417 -17.47 24.98 -23.92
C GLU A 417 -17.88 23.66 -23.26
N GLN A 418 -16.90 22.74 -23.10
CA GLN A 418 -17.13 21.37 -22.63
C GLN A 418 -16.83 21.16 -21.15
N GLY A 419 -16.28 22.18 -20.44
CA GLY A 419 -15.93 22.02 -19.02
C GLY A 419 -14.90 23.05 -18.54
N SER A 420 -13.87 22.60 -17.84
CA SER A 420 -12.81 23.47 -17.31
C SER A 420 -11.43 22.82 -17.43
N ASN A 421 -10.44 23.64 -17.79
CA ASN A 421 -9.03 23.30 -17.64
C ASN A 421 -8.52 23.91 -16.34
N ILE A 422 -7.86 23.10 -15.51
CA ILE A 422 -7.33 23.49 -14.21
C ILE A 422 -5.82 23.25 -14.22
N ILE A 423 -5.04 24.30 -14.04
CA ILE A 423 -3.58 24.24 -14.00
C ILE A 423 -3.13 24.18 -12.55
N PHE A 424 -2.45 23.10 -12.17
CA PHE A 424 -1.78 22.93 -10.89
C PHE A 424 -0.30 23.25 -11.03
N THR A 425 0.17 24.28 -10.33
CA THR A 425 1.62 24.53 -10.15
C THR A 425 2.15 23.56 -9.12
N LEU A 426 3.13 22.76 -9.50
CA LEU A 426 3.66 21.69 -8.65
C LEU A 426 4.81 22.17 -7.77
N PRO A 427 5.02 21.52 -6.60
CA PRO A 427 6.08 21.88 -5.68
C PRO A 427 7.47 21.68 -6.28
N VAL A 428 8.41 22.53 -5.90
CA VAL A 428 9.80 22.51 -6.36
C VAL A 428 10.79 22.35 -5.19
N GLY A 429 12.05 22.10 -5.51
CA GLY A 429 13.12 21.96 -4.52
C GLY A 429 12.89 20.77 -3.59
N ASP A 430 12.96 20.98 -2.29
CA ASP A 430 12.79 19.93 -1.28
C ASP A 430 11.37 19.30 -1.24
N TYR A 431 10.40 19.95 -1.83
CA TYR A 431 9.00 19.51 -1.85
C TYR A 431 8.58 18.87 -3.18
N VAL A 432 9.49 18.74 -4.14
CA VAL A 432 9.20 18.06 -5.41
C VAL A 432 8.66 16.64 -5.15
N GLY A 433 7.54 16.27 -5.82
CA GLY A 433 6.84 14.99 -5.59
C GLY A 433 5.83 15.01 -4.44
N SER A 434 5.75 16.07 -3.63
CA SER A 434 4.67 16.24 -2.67
C SER A 434 3.37 16.71 -3.35
N SER A 435 2.25 16.64 -2.62
CA SER A 435 0.92 16.95 -3.13
C SER A 435 0.63 18.46 -3.13
N VAL A 436 -0.13 18.91 -4.14
CA VAL A 436 -0.88 20.16 -4.11
C VAL A 436 -2.35 19.83 -3.93
N VAL A 437 -3.02 20.50 -3.01
CA VAL A 437 -4.45 20.32 -2.74
C VAL A 437 -5.15 21.66 -2.92
N ASP A 438 -6.26 21.68 -3.69
CA ASP A 438 -7.08 22.86 -3.87
C ASP A 438 -8.57 22.48 -3.99
N VAL A 439 -9.44 23.45 -3.75
CA VAL A 439 -10.90 23.27 -3.71
C VAL A 439 -11.54 24.06 -4.83
N PHE A 440 -12.43 23.42 -5.59
CA PHE A 440 -13.15 23.98 -6.72
C PHE A 440 -14.65 23.79 -6.53
N THR A 441 -15.44 24.72 -7.05
CA THR A 441 -16.90 24.65 -7.01
C THR A 441 -17.45 24.61 -8.42
N GLU A 442 -18.30 23.64 -8.73
CA GLU A 442 -19.05 23.53 -9.97
C GLU A 442 -20.15 24.63 -10.02
N LYS A 443 -20.34 25.28 -11.19
CA LYS A 443 -21.35 26.32 -11.41
C LYS A 443 -22.78 25.83 -11.32
#